data_5c4e502ac65a42f297ecbef4b309fc85
#
_entry.id   5c4e502ac65a42f297ecbef4b309fc85
#
_cell.length_a   1.000
_cell.length_b   1.000
_cell.length_c   1.000
_cell.angle_alpha   90.00
_cell.angle_beta   90.00
_cell.angle_gamma   90.00
#
_symmetry.space_group_name_H-M   'P 1'
#
loop_
_entity.id
_entity.type
_entity.pdbx_description
1 polymer ?
#
loop_
_entity_poly.entity_id
_entity_poly.type
_entity_poly.pdbx_seq_one_letter_code
_entity_poly.pdbx_strand_id
1 'polypeptide(L)'
;FHAAMLLTAAKMLKENESELEGTVKFMFQPAEENFLGSKNMIENGILENPKVDAALAYHVAAGKMPVGIYMYNDNGTMMYSVDGFQIDIKGKGSHGAYPQNSIDPINIGVHVYLALEAIMAREINPTKACVMTVGQFQGGTAENIIPDVATLKGTIRSNDKQARELMVRRMKEVATKTAESYGGTAEITMLSEVPPLICDPKLT
;
A
#
# COMPACT_ATOMS: atom_id res chain seq x y z
N PHE A 1 19.97 -11.30 -4.00
CA PHE A 1 20.16 -12.25 -2.89
C PHE A 1 19.02 -13.26 -2.78
N HIS A 2 17.73 -12.86 -2.74
CA HIS A 2 16.57 -13.75 -2.53
C HIS A 2 16.50 -14.90 -3.54
N ALA A 3 16.62 -14.62 -4.83
CA ALA A 3 16.61 -15.66 -5.88
C ALA A 3 17.78 -16.67 -5.75
N ALA A 4 18.97 -16.18 -5.37
CA ALA A 4 20.13 -17.05 -5.15
C ALA A 4 19.94 -17.97 -3.93
N MET A 5 19.39 -17.43 -2.83
CA MET A 5 19.04 -18.21 -1.64
C MET A 5 18.02 -19.30 -1.98
N LEU A 6 16.95 -18.93 -2.71
CA LEU A 6 15.91 -19.89 -3.09
C LEU A 6 16.45 -20.98 -4.04
N LEU A 7 17.32 -20.63 -5.00
CA LEU A 7 17.96 -21.58 -5.88
C LEU A 7 18.89 -22.54 -5.14
N THR A 8 19.63 -22.03 -4.14
CA THR A 8 20.49 -22.85 -3.30
C THR A 8 19.66 -23.82 -2.44
N ALA A 9 18.56 -23.32 -1.84
CA ALA A 9 17.62 -24.17 -1.10
C ALA A 9 17.03 -25.27 -1.98
N ALA A 10 16.65 -24.93 -3.22
CA ALA A 10 16.14 -25.90 -4.19
C ALA A 10 17.15 -27.01 -4.49
N LYS A 11 18.43 -26.64 -4.67
CA LYS A 11 19.51 -27.63 -4.89
C LYS A 11 19.67 -28.55 -3.67
N MET A 12 19.75 -27.99 -2.46
CA MET A 12 19.92 -28.76 -1.23
C MET A 12 18.74 -29.71 -0.98
N LEU A 13 17.51 -29.25 -1.21
CA LEU A 13 16.32 -30.09 -1.10
C LEU A 13 16.27 -31.19 -2.14
N LYS A 14 16.73 -30.91 -3.39
CA LYS A 14 16.82 -31.92 -4.43
C LYS A 14 17.84 -33.00 -4.13
N GLU A 15 18.96 -32.66 -3.52
CA GLU A 15 19.98 -33.61 -3.06
C GLU A 15 19.46 -34.55 -1.96
N ASN A 16 18.45 -34.13 -1.19
CA ASN A 16 17.82 -34.88 -0.10
C ASN A 16 16.35 -35.25 -0.43
N GLU A 17 15.97 -35.31 -1.69
CA GLU A 17 14.58 -35.53 -2.11
C GLU A 17 13.95 -36.81 -1.54
N SER A 18 14.74 -37.86 -1.35
CA SER A 18 14.27 -39.13 -0.76
C SER A 18 13.87 -39.05 0.71
N GLU A 19 14.26 -37.98 1.39
CA GLU A 19 13.93 -37.75 2.81
C GLU A 19 12.73 -36.80 2.98
N LEU A 20 12.22 -36.24 1.88
CA LEU A 20 11.12 -35.28 1.93
C LEU A 20 9.78 -36.00 2.00
N GLU A 21 8.97 -35.62 2.99
CA GLU A 21 7.57 -36.03 3.11
C GLU A 21 6.67 -34.92 2.57
N GLY A 22 6.29 -35.01 1.29
CA GLY A 22 5.42 -34.04 0.62
C GLY A 22 6.04 -33.38 -0.60
N THR A 23 5.51 -32.24 -0.99
CA THR A 23 5.93 -31.51 -2.20
C THR A 23 6.39 -30.11 -1.85
N VAL A 24 7.56 -29.72 -2.34
CA VAL A 24 8.06 -28.35 -2.22
C VAL A 24 7.95 -27.65 -3.59
N LYS A 25 7.18 -26.57 -3.65
CA LYS A 25 7.02 -25.73 -4.83
C LYS A 25 7.85 -24.46 -4.66
N PHE A 26 8.81 -24.24 -5.56
CA PHE A 26 9.64 -23.03 -5.55
C PHE A 26 8.98 -21.93 -6.36
N MET A 27 8.78 -20.77 -5.73
CA MET A 27 8.14 -19.61 -6.35
C MET A 27 9.14 -18.48 -6.52
N PHE A 28 9.56 -18.24 -7.77
CA PHE A 28 10.40 -17.11 -8.15
C PHE A 28 9.51 -15.94 -8.58
N GLN A 29 9.22 -15.04 -7.65
CA GLN A 29 8.33 -13.92 -7.88
C GLN A 29 8.98 -12.83 -8.73
N PRO A 30 8.39 -12.43 -9.88
CA PRO A 30 8.79 -11.24 -10.61
C PRO A 30 8.20 -9.98 -9.98
N ALA A 31 8.77 -8.81 -10.29
CA ALA A 31 8.17 -7.51 -10.01
C ALA A 31 7.71 -7.31 -8.55
N GLU A 32 8.51 -7.77 -7.57
CA GLU A 32 8.20 -7.63 -6.13
C GLU A 32 8.14 -6.15 -5.73
N GLU A 33 9.10 -5.33 -6.15
CA GLU A 33 9.27 -3.93 -5.77
C GLU A 33 8.12 -3.01 -6.23
N ASN A 34 7.31 -3.42 -7.18
CA ASN A 34 6.12 -2.70 -7.61
C ASN A 34 4.81 -3.37 -7.18
N PHE A 35 4.88 -4.41 -6.33
CA PHE A 35 3.75 -5.13 -5.73
C PHE A 35 2.82 -5.85 -6.71
N LEU A 36 3.24 -6.09 -7.95
CA LEU A 36 2.39 -6.71 -8.98
C LEU A 36 2.62 -8.21 -9.10
N GLY A 37 3.82 -8.69 -8.79
CA GLY A 37 4.22 -10.06 -9.08
C GLY A 37 3.46 -11.13 -8.33
N SER A 38 3.32 -11.01 -7.02
CA SER A 38 2.63 -12.00 -6.19
C SER A 38 1.14 -12.12 -6.55
N LYS A 39 0.45 -10.99 -6.74
CA LYS A 39 -0.95 -10.96 -7.15
C LYS A 39 -1.13 -11.66 -8.50
N ASN A 40 -0.32 -11.31 -9.50
CA ASN A 40 -0.36 -11.94 -10.82
C ASN A 40 -0.12 -13.45 -10.75
N MET A 41 0.86 -13.91 -9.96
CA MET A 41 1.14 -15.34 -9.80
C MET A 41 -0.03 -16.08 -9.14
N ILE A 42 -0.68 -15.48 -8.14
CA ILE A 42 -1.85 -16.07 -7.48
C ILE A 42 -3.03 -16.17 -8.45
N GLU A 43 -3.33 -15.10 -9.19
CA GLU A 43 -4.38 -15.08 -10.22
C GLU A 43 -4.14 -16.09 -11.34
N ASN A 44 -2.88 -16.44 -11.62
CA ASN A 44 -2.49 -17.47 -12.57
C ASN A 44 -2.26 -18.86 -11.94
N GLY A 45 -2.76 -19.08 -10.72
CA GLY A 45 -2.85 -20.40 -10.12
C GLY A 45 -1.57 -20.94 -9.50
N ILE A 46 -0.61 -20.09 -9.08
CA ILE A 46 0.64 -20.56 -8.44
C ILE A 46 0.37 -21.36 -7.16
N LEU A 47 -0.75 -21.13 -6.48
CA LEU A 47 -1.13 -21.85 -5.27
C LEU A 47 -1.89 -23.16 -5.55
N GLU A 48 -2.13 -23.47 -6.85
CA GLU A 48 -2.83 -24.67 -7.29
C GLU A 48 -1.85 -25.62 -8.03
N ASN A 49 -2.25 -26.87 -8.17
CA ASN A 49 -1.57 -27.91 -8.97
C ASN A 49 -0.05 -28.06 -8.75
N PRO A 50 0.41 -28.55 -7.59
CA PRO A 50 -0.36 -28.99 -6.43
C PRO A 50 -0.85 -27.81 -5.60
N LYS A 51 -1.94 -28.02 -4.85
CA LYS A 51 -2.44 -27.04 -3.89
C LYS A 51 -1.36 -26.77 -2.84
N VAL A 52 -1.16 -25.50 -2.51
CA VAL A 52 -0.21 -25.07 -1.49
C VAL A 52 -0.90 -24.99 -0.15
N ASP A 53 -0.41 -25.72 0.84
CA ASP A 53 -0.95 -25.76 2.21
C ASP A 53 -0.25 -24.75 3.12
N ALA A 54 1.02 -24.42 2.85
CA ALA A 54 1.82 -23.46 3.59
C ALA A 54 2.80 -22.73 2.66
N ALA A 55 3.14 -21.49 2.99
CA ALA A 55 4.13 -20.70 2.28
C ALA A 55 5.16 -20.13 3.24
N LEU A 56 6.43 -20.16 2.83
CA LEU A 56 7.55 -19.61 3.56
C LEU A 56 8.32 -18.65 2.68
N ALA A 57 8.68 -17.49 3.23
CA ALA A 57 9.52 -16.50 2.55
C ALA A 57 10.58 -15.93 3.50
N TYR A 58 11.74 -15.61 2.95
CA TYR A 58 12.81 -14.93 3.66
C TYR A 58 13.10 -13.58 3.03
N HIS A 59 13.42 -12.60 3.86
CA HIS A 59 13.84 -11.29 3.42
C HIS A 59 15.21 -10.93 4.02
N VAL A 60 16.14 -10.43 3.20
CA VAL A 60 17.40 -9.90 3.71
C VAL A 60 17.17 -8.48 4.22
N ALA A 61 17.63 -8.19 5.44
CA ALA A 61 17.61 -6.85 6.01
C ALA A 61 19.00 -6.22 5.82
N ALA A 62 19.07 -5.15 5.01
CA ALA A 62 20.25 -4.31 4.93
C ALA A 62 20.19 -3.20 5.98
N GLY A 63 21.33 -2.82 6.55
CA GLY A 63 21.42 -1.69 7.46
C GLY A 63 22.07 -1.99 8.80
N LYS A 64 21.49 -1.57 9.91
CA LYS A 64 22.09 -1.62 11.26
C LYS A 64 22.06 -2.99 11.95
N MET A 65 21.58 -4.02 11.28
CA MET A 65 21.52 -5.38 11.85
C MET A 65 22.87 -6.07 11.75
N PRO A 66 23.36 -6.71 12.82
CA PRO A 66 24.55 -7.54 12.75
C PRO A 66 24.37 -8.71 11.78
N VAL A 67 25.47 -9.10 11.11
CA VAL A 67 25.48 -10.27 10.23
C VAL A 67 25.27 -11.54 11.03
N GLY A 68 24.48 -12.48 10.51
CA GLY A 68 24.21 -13.79 11.13
C GLY A 68 23.00 -13.80 12.06
N ILE A 69 22.27 -12.68 12.21
CA ILE A 69 21.01 -12.66 12.92
C ILE A 69 19.88 -13.13 11.99
N TYR A 70 19.10 -14.07 12.49
CA TYR A 70 17.83 -14.50 11.91
C TYR A 70 16.68 -14.04 12.81
N MET A 71 15.67 -13.41 12.23
CA MET A 71 14.48 -12.96 12.94
C MET A 71 13.24 -13.60 12.33
N TYR A 72 12.31 -13.96 13.18
CA TYR A 72 10.98 -14.44 12.81
C TYR A 72 9.92 -13.81 13.72
N ASN A 73 8.68 -13.86 13.30
CA ASN A 73 7.55 -13.42 14.10
C ASN A 73 6.55 -14.57 14.18
N ASP A 74 6.40 -15.14 15.35
CA ASP A 74 5.49 -16.24 15.64
C ASP A 74 4.10 -15.77 16.09
N ASN A 75 3.88 -14.48 16.22
CA ASN A 75 2.61 -13.94 16.69
C ASN A 75 2.25 -12.62 16.02
N GLY A 76 1.32 -12.71 15.06
CA GLY A 76 0.70 -11.53 14.46
C GLY A 76 1.38 -11.01 13.19
N THR A 77 1.35 -9.70 13.03
CA THR A 77 1.76 -9.04 11.78
C THR A 77 3.27 -8.90 11.68
N MET A 78 3.86 -9.51 10.66
CA MET A 78 5.28 -9.35 10.30
C MET A 78 5.53 -8.08 9.51
N MET A 79 4.65 -7.78 8.53
CA MET A 79 4.74 -6.58 7.71
C MET A 79 3.38 -5.89 7.63
N TYR A 80 3.39 -4.55 7.68
CA TYR A 80 2.18 -3.75 7.52
C TYR A 80 1.73 -3.75 6.06
N SER A 81 0.44 -3.49 5.86
CA SER A 81 -0.11 -3.26 4.51
C SER A 81 0.57 -2.09 3.80
N VAL A 82 0.50 -2.09 2.48
CA VAL A 82 1.00 -1.00 1.64
C VAL A 82 -0.10 -0.60 0.67
N ASP A 83 -0.78 0.51 0.96
CA ASP A 83 -1.79 1.07 0.09
C ASP A 83 -1.30 2.45 -0.37
N GLY A 84 -0.85 2.55 -1.61
CA GLY A 84 -0.53 3.81 -2.26
C GLY A 84 -1.76 4.41 -2.90
N PHE A 85 -1.94 5.73 -2.79
CA PHE A 85 -3.06 6.42 -3.42
C PHE A 85 -2.63 7.73 -4.08
N GLN A 86 -3.39 8.11 -5.10
CA GLN A 86 -3.38 9.42 -5.73
C GLN A 86 -4.80 9.96 -5.75
N ILE A 87 -4.97 11.23 -5.39
CA ILE A 87 -6.22 11.97 -5.44
C ILE A 87 -6.00 13.16 -6.38
N ASP A 88 -6.64 13.15 -7.53
CA ASP A 88 -6.65 14.25 -8.49
C ASP A 88 -7.92 15.06 -8.28
N ILE A 89 -7.75 16.27 -7.79
CA ILE A 89 -8.82 17.22 -7.53
C ILE A 89 -8.98 18.10 -8.77
N LYS A 90 -10.14 18.02 -9.40
CA LYS A 90 -10.49 18.80 -10.59
C LYS A 90 -11.36 19.97 -10.19
N GLY A 91 -10.93 21.13 -10.62
CA GLY A 91 -11.63 22.39 -10.45
C GLY A 91 -11.81 23.12 -11.79
N LYS A 92 -11.73 24.43 -11.75
CA LYS A 92 -11.76 25.32 -12.91
C LYS A 92 -10.79 26.46 -12.68
N GLY A 93 -9.78 26.54 -13.51
CA GLY A 93 -8.77 27.59 -13.46
C GLY A 93 -9.28 28.97 -13.81
N SER A 94 -8.57 29.97 -13.32
CA SER A 94 -8.78 31.38 -13.71
C SER A 94 -7.54 32.24 -13.39
N HIS A 95 -7.57 33.48 -13.81
CA HIS A 95 -6.61 34.49 -13.34
C HIS A 95 -6.80 34.72 -11.83
N GLY A 96 -5.73 34.75 -11.06
CA GLY A 96 -5.77 34.86 -9.58
C GLY A 96 -6.48 36.09 -9.03
N ALA A 97 -6.58 37.19 -9.85
CA ALA A 97 -7.34 38.38 -9.49
C ALA A 97 -8.87 38.24 -9.66
N TYR A 98 -9.33 37.12 -10.25
CA TYR A 98 -10.75 36.86 -10.51
C TYR A 98 -11.19 35.50 -9.95
N PRO A 99 -10.98 35.24 -8.65
CA PRO A 99 -11.24 33.91 -8.05
C PRO A 99 -12.71 33.51 -8.13
N GLN A 100 -13.64 34.45 -8.21
CA GLN A 100 -15.08 34.18 -8.36
C GLN A 100 -15.44 33.47 -9.66
N ASN A 101 -14.54 33.43 -10.63
CA ASN A 101 -14.72 32.76 -11.93
C ASN A 101 -14.13 31.34 -11.92
N SER A 102 -13.55 30.91 -10.80
CA SER A 102 -12.85 29.62 -10.62
C SER A 102 -13.59 28.64 -9.70
N ILE A 103 -13.13 27.42 -9.74
CA ILE A 103 -13.27 26.42 -8.69
C ILE A 103 -11.84 26.01 -8.33
N ASP A 104 -11.32 26.50 -7.21
CA ASP A 104 -9.90 26.39 -6.89
C ASP A 104 -9.54 25.00 -6.35
N PRO A 105 -8.84 24.15 -7.13
CA PRO A 105 -8.50 22.81 -6.70
C PRO A 105 -7.40 22.78 -5.62
N ILE A 106 -6.58 23.82 -5.47
CA ILE A 106 -5.58 23.90 -4.38
C ILE A 106 -6.30 24.14 -3.06
N ASN A 107 -7.25 25.08 -3.02
CA ASN A 107 -8.08 25.31 -1.85
C ASN A 107 -8.86 24.04 -1.45
N ILE A 108 -9.48 23.37 -2.42
CA ILE A 108 -10.15 22.07 -2.19
C ILE A 108 -9.18 21.05 -1.63
N GLY A 109 -7.97 20.96 -2.20
CA GLY A 109 -6.93 20.02 -1.76
C GLY A 109 -6.50 20.22 -0.31
N VAL A 110 -6.41 21.46 0.15
CA VAL A 110 -6.13 21.77 1.56
C VAL A 110 -7.26 21.24 2.45
N HIS A 111 -8.53 21.45 2.09
CA HIS A 111 -9.66 20.94 2.86
C HIS A 111 -9.77 19.42 2.81
N VAL A 112 -9.49 18.79 1.68
CA VAL A 112 -9.38 17.32 1.57
C VAL A 112 -8.29 16.82 2.51
N TYR A 113 -7.08 17.39 2.47
CA TYR A 113 -5.98 17.00 3.35
C TYR A 113 -6.40 17.05 4.85
N LEU A 114 -6.96 18.16 5.30
CA LEU A 114 -7.41 18.32 6.69
C LEU A 114 -8.52 17.33 7.08
N ALA A 115 -9.45 17.07 6.16
CA ALA A 115 -10.52 16.10 6.38
C ALA A 115 -10.00 14.66 6.49
N LEU A 116 -8.96 14.31 5.71
CA LEU A 116 -8.30 12.99 5.79
C LEU A 116 -7.61 12.79 7.15
N GLU A 117 -6.94 13.80 7.70
CA GLU A 117 -6.34 13.74 9.04
C GLU A 117 -7.38 13.43 10.14
N ALA A 118 -8.61 13.92 9.97
CA ALA A 118 -9.68 13.67 10.92
C ALA A 118 -10.10 12.18 10.98
N ILE A 119 -9.98 11.43 9.89
CA ILE A 119 -10.26 9.98 9.87
C ILE A 119 -9.35 9.25 10.86
N MET A 120 -8.04 9.53 10.80
CA MET A 120 -7.06 8.94 11.72
C MET A 120 -7.39 9.25 13.18
N ALA A 121 -7.73 10.51 13.44
CA ALA A 121 -7.94 10.99 14.80
C ALA A 121 -9.28 10.57 15.42
N ARG A 122 -10.30 10.23 14.63
CA ARG A 122 -11.69 10.10 15.11
C ARG A 122 -12.39 8.80 14.72
N GLU A 123 -11.92 8.08 13.68
CA GLU A 123 -12.63 6.90 13.19
C GLU A 123 -11.83 5.61 13.41
N ILE A 124 -10.50 5.70 13.53
CA ILE A 124 -9.64 4.53 13.75
C ILE A 124 -9.55 4.24 15.25
N ASN A 125 -9.72 2.97 15.61
CA ASN A 125 -9.51 2.52 16.98
C ASN A 125 -8.04 2.77 17.37
N PRO A 126 -7.77 3.52 18.46
CA PRO A 126 -6.41 3.90 18.86
C PRO A 126 -5.52 2.72 19.26
N THR A 127 -6.09 1.54 19.50
CA THR A 127 -5.32 0.30 19.78
C THR A 127 -4.81 -0.38 18.49
N LYS A 128 -5.27 0.09 17.31
CA LYS A 128 -4.88 -0.46 16.01
C LYS A 128 -3.80 0.41 15.39
N ALA A 129 -2.70 -0.22 14.97
CA ALA A 129 -1.67 0.49 14.23
C ALA A 129 -2.14 0.73 12.80
N CYS A 130 -2.47 1.98 12.53
CA CYS A 130 -2.85 2.45 11.19
C CYS A 130 -2.30 3.86 11.00
N VAL A 131 -1.68 4.12 9.85
CA VAL A 131 -1.10 5.42 9.51
C VAL A 131 -1.51 5.77 8.09
N MET A 132 -1.91 7.02 7.88
CA MET A 132 -2.07 7.62 6.55
C MET A 132 -1.14 8.82 6.44
N THR A 133 -0.41 8.91 5.34
CA THR A 133 0.52 10.00 5.08
C THR A 133 0.30 10.54 3.67
N VAL A 134 0.08 11.83 3.54
CA VAL A 134 0.17 12.52 2.26
C VAL A 134 1.61 13.01 2.11
N GLY A 135 2.37 12.35 1.23
CA GLY A 135 3.79 12.66 0.99
C GLY A 135 4.02 13.66 -0.14
N GLN A 136 3.00 13.93 -0.94
CA GLN A 136 3.07 14.86 -2.07
C GLN A 136 1.77 15.63 -2.21
N PHE A 137 1.89 16.96 -2.35
CA PHE A 137 0.78 17.83 -2.72
C PHE A 137 1.29 18.82 -3.77
N GLN A 138 0.69 18.80 -4.95
CA GLN A 138 1.09 19.65 -6.08
C GLN A 138 -0.13 20.30 -6.70
N GLY A 139 0.02 21.57 -7.09
CA GLY A 139 -1.00 22.33 -7.81
C GLY A 139 -0.42 23.64 -8.34
N GLY A 140 -0.82 24.00 -9.56
CA GLY A 140 -0.40 25.24 -10.21
C GLY A 140 1.05 25.26 -10.71
N THR A 141 1.33 26.22 -11.58
CA THR A 141 2.66 26.46 -12.17
C THR A 141 3.06 27.94 -12.12
N ALA A 142 2.14 28.83 -11.72
CA ALA A 142 2.37 30.26 -11.60
C ALA A 142 1.58 30.84 -10.43
N GLU A 143 2.14 31.84 -9.77
CA GLU A 143 1.60 32.46 -8.55
C GLU A 143 0.31 33.26 -8.79
N ASN A 144 0.05 33.68 -10.02
CA ASN A 144 -1.10 34.51 -10.40
C ASN A 144 -2.18 33.75 -11.19
N ILE A 145 -2.11 32.40 -11.21
CA ILE A 145 -3.05 31.53 -11.93
C ILE A 145 -3.60 30.49 -10.99
N ILE A 146 -4.92 30.40 -10.85
CA ILE A 146 -5.60 29.27 -10.23
C ILE A 146 -5.59 28.12 -11.24
N PRO A 147 -5.06 26.94 -10.92
CA PRO A 147 -4.97 25.82 -11.86
C PRO A 147 -6.31 25.10 -12.06
N ASP A 148 -6.37 24.20 -13.04
CA ASP A 148 -7.52 23.31 -13.23
C ASP A 148 -7.47 22.06 -12.35
N VAL A 149 -6.26 21.66 -11.90
CA VAL A 149 -6.04 20.42 -11.15
C VAL A 149 -5.05 20.63 -10.03
N ALA A 150 -5.29 19.97 -8.90
CA ALA A 150 -4.32 19.73 -7.85
C ALA A 150 -4.27 18.22 -7.50
N THR A 151 -3.09 17.72 -7.18
CA THR A 151 -2.87 16.28 -6.91
C THR A 151 -2.27 16.07 -5.53
N LEU A 152 -2.86 15.16 -4.77
CA LEU A 152 -2.30 14.62 -3.54
C LEU A 152 -1.90 13.17 -3.77
N LYS A 153 -0.71 12.76 -3.28
CA LYS A 153 -0.30 11.35 -3.25
C LYS A 153 0.13 10.96 -1.85
N GLY A 154 -0.22 9.75 -1.48
CA GLY A 154 0.08 9.28 -0.14
C GLY A 154 0.08 7.77 -0.01
N THR A 155 0.26 7.32 1.22
CA THR A 155 0.24 5.90 1.58
C THR A 155 -0.58 5.67 2.84
N ILE A 156 -1.22 4.49 2.90
CA ILE A 156 -1.85 3.95 4.10
C ILE A 156 -1.07 2.70 4.52
N ARG A 157 -0.79 2.57 5.81
CA ARG A 157 -0.12 1.43 6.43
C ARG A 157 -0.95 0.94 7.60
N SER A 158 -1.21 -0.36 7.68
CA SER A 158 -1.91 -0.94 8.81
C SER A 158 -1.45 -2.38 9.08
N ASN A 159 -1.48 -2.79 10.35
CA ASN A 159 -1.32 -4.17 10.76
C ASN A 159 -2.65 -4.90 10.98
N ASP A 160 -3.76 -4.21 10.79
CA ASP A 160 -5.11 -4.72 11.02
C ASP A 160 -5.94 -4.60 9.74
N LYS A 161 -6.53 -5.70 9.31
CA LYS A 161 -7.31 -5.77 8.08
C LYS A 161 -8.53 -4.84 8.11
N GLN A 162 -9.25 -4.81 9.24
CA GLN A 162 -10.48 -4.01 9.35
C GLN A 162 -10.17 -2.51 9.39
N ALA A 163 -9.11 -2.12 10.12
CA ALA A 163 -8.66 -0.73 10.15
C ALA A 163 -8.18 -0.25 8.77
N ARG A 164 -7.47 -1.12 8.01
CA ARG A 164 -7.07 -0.85 6.63
C ARG A 164 -8.27 -0.61 5.72
N GLU A 165 -9.22 -1.55 5.71
CA GLU A 165 -10.43 -1.47 4.88
C GLU A 165 -11.27 -0.22 5.20
N LEU A 166 -11.42 0.09 6.48
CA LEU A 166 -12.08 1.32 6.94
C LEU A 166 -11.35 2.55 6.41
N MET A 167 -10.04 2.62 6.59
CA MET A 167 -9.23 3.78 6.17
C MET A 167 -9.32 4.02 4.67
N VAL A 168 -9.12 2.98 3.85
CA VAL A 168 -9.19 3.09 2.38
C VAL A 168 -10.58 3.54 1.93
N ARG A 169 -11.62 2.95 2.49
CA ARG A 169 -13.01 3.32 2.16
C ARG A 169 -13.30 4.78 2.55
N ARG A 170 -12.96 5.15 3.78
CA ARG A 170 -13.24 6.51 4.29
C ARG A 170 -12.40 7.57 3.56
N MET A 171 -11.15 7.30 3.23
CA MET A 171 -10.31 8.18 2.43
C MET A 171 -11.00 8.52 1.09
N LYS A 172 -11.48 7.51 0.36
CA LYS A 172 -12.20 7.71 -0.90
C LYS A 172 -13.47 8.54 -0.71
N GLU A 173 -14.28 8.20 0.27
CA GLU A 173 -15.55 8.87 0.55
C GLU A 173 -15.35 10.33 0.98
N VAL A 174 -14.45 10.58 1.92
CA VAL A 174 -14.17 11.91 2.46
C VAL A 174 -13.57 12.82 1.39
N ALA A 175 -12.59 12.32 0.61
CA ALA A 175 -12.00 13.11 -0.47
C ALA A 175 -13.04 13.54 -1.50
N THR A 176 -13.89 12.60 -1.95
CA THR A 176 -14.95 12.88 -2.93
C THR A 176 -15.96 13.91 -2.40
N LYS A 177 -16.52 13.65 -1.22
CA LYS A 177 -17.55 14.54 -0.63
C LYS A 177 -17.02 15.92 -0.28
N THR A 178 -15.77 16.01 0.18
CA THR A 178 -15.13 17.30 0.45
C THR A 178 -14.96 18.08 -0.86
N ALA A 179 -14.46 17.44 -1.92
CA ALA A 179 -14.31 18.14 -3.22
C ALA A 179 -15.65 18.63 -3.76
N GLU A 180 -16.68 17.79 -3.70
CA GLU A 180 -18.04 18.15 -4.12
C GLU A 180 -18.63 19.34 -3.34
N SER A 181 -18.37 19.44 -2.03
CA SER A 181 -18.87 20.55 -1.20
C SER A 181 -18.31 21.92 -1.59
N TYR A 182 -17.16 21.94 -2.29
CA TYR A 182 -16.54 23.15 -2.84
C TYR A 182 -16.76 23.31 -4.35
N GLY A 183 -17.64 22.50 -4.94
CA GLY A 183 -18.00 22.57 -6.36
C GLY A 183 -17.02 21.91 -7.32
N GLY A 184 -15.97 21.25 -6.81
CA GLY A 184 -15.02 20.46 -7.60
C GLY A 184 -15.34 18.96 -7.57
N THR A 185 -14.41 18.16 -8.10
CA THR A 185 -14.49 16.71 -8.04
C THR A 185 -13.14 16.11 -7.61
N ALA A 186 -13.14 14.92 -7.02
CA ALA A 186 -11.93 14.16 -6.71
C ALA A 186 -11.98 12.80 -7.41
N GLU A 187 -10.93 12.50 -8.17
CA GLU A 187 -10.71 11.19 -8.77
C GLU A 187 -9.61 10.46 -7.97
N ILE A 188 -9.91 9.26 -7.49
CA ILE A 188 -9.01 8.51 -6.64
C ILE A 188 -8.48 7.28 -7.37
N THR A 189 -7.15 7.18 -7.51
CA THR A 189 -6.45 6.03 -8.07
C THR A 189 -5.65 5.34 -6.97
N MET A 190 -5.85 4.04 -6.81
CA MET A 190 -4.98 3.23 -5.95
C MET A 190 -3.72 2.85 -6.74
N LEU A 191 -2.56 3.23 -6.22
CA LEU A 191 -1.25 2.97 -6.83
C LEU A 191 -0.69 1.61 -6.42
N SER A 192 -1.05 1.15 -5.21
CA SER A 192 -0.72 -0.18 -4.70
C SER A 192 -1.78 -0.61 -3.69
N GLU A 193 -2.01 -1.92 -3.57
CA GLU A 193 -2.94 -2.52 -2.61
C GLU A 193 -2.36 -3.86 -2.13
N VAL A 194 -1.54 -3.80 -1.09
CA VAL A 194 -0.87 -4.98 -0.50
C VAL A 194 -1.39 -5.21 0.91
N PRO A 195 -1.97 -6.38 1.21
CA PRO A 195 -2.44 -6.70 2.56
C PRO A 195 -1.29 -6.83 3.56
N PRO A 196 -1.54 -6.76 4.87
CA PRO A 196 -0.53 -7.04 5.87
C PRO A 196 -0.11 -8.52 5.81
N LEU A 197 1.17 -8.80 6.04
CA LEU A 197 1.68 -10.15 6.20
C LEU A 197 1.49 -10.59 7.65
N ILE A 198 0.64 -11.59 7.85
CA ILE A 198 0.37 -12.19 9.15
C ILE A 198 0.95 -13.60 9.14
N CYS A 199 1.88 -13.87 10.06
CA CYS A 199 2.48 -15.19 10.21
C CYS A 199 1.55 -16.14 10.97
N ASP A 200 1.52 -17.40 10.54
CA ASP A 200 0.80 -18.44 11.23
C ASP A 200 1.65 -18.97 12.39
N PRO A 201 1.18 -18.89 13.66
CA PRO A 201 1.97 -19.29 14.82
C PRO A 201 2.26 -20.79 14.91
N LYS A 202 1.59 -21.62 14.08
CA LYS A 202 1.87 -23.06 14.04
C LYS A 202 2.95 -23.42 13.01
N LEU A 203 3.23 -22.52 12.07
CA LEU A 203 4.23 -22.70 11.02
C LEU A 203 5.55 -21.99 11.34
N THR A 204 5.55 -21.10 12.33
CA THR A 204 6.71 -20.35 12.78
C THR A 204 7.26 -20.92 14.07
#